data_81fdb9c894cf52f3ef6ebeb4831af425
#
_entry.id   81fdb9c894cf52f3ef6ebeb4831af425
#
_cell.length_a   1.000
_cell.length_b   1.000
_cell.length_c   1.000
_cell.angle_alpha   90.00
_cell.angle_beta   90.00
_cell.angle_gamma   90.00
#
_symmetry.space_group_name_H-M   'P 1'
#
loop_
_entity.id
_entity.type
_entity.pdbx_description
1 polymer ?
#
loop_
_entity_poly.entity_id
_entity_poly.type
_entity_poly.pdbx_seq_one_letter_code
_entity_poly.pdbx_strand_id
1 'polypeptide(L)'
;MKNVLLFILLLCPIVSMTQEQTKIDSTMIVRISEIEVYPEYLTEYLEFAHNVGATSVKEEPGVICIYPMQQLRNDCQIRILEIYASQEAYQHHIKTEHFQTYKQGTLHMVKSLDLVDMRQMAPECLPLIFNKAKE
;
A
#
# COMPACT_ATOMS: atom_id res chain seq x y z
N MET A 1 63.96 -23.33 -27.75
CA MET A 1 62.61 -22.95 -28.17
C MET A 1 61.78 -22.84 -26.90
N LYS A 2 61.41 -21.61 -26.51
CA LYS A 2 60.72 -21.32 -25.26
C LYS A 2 59.22 -21.14 -25.61
N ASN A 3 58.38 -22.06 -25.16
CA ASN A 3 56.93 -21.92 -25.28
C ASN A 3 56.44 -20.97 -24.21
N VAL A 4 56.00 -19.79 -24.61
CA VAL A 4 55.29 -18.84 -23.74
C VAL A 4 53.82 -19.19 -23.77
N LEU A 5 53.33 -19.77 -22.67
CA LEU A 5 51.90 -20.04 -22.45
C LEU A 5 51.23 -18.76 -22.04
N LEU A 6 50.46 -18.16 -22.95
CA LEU A 6 49.71 -16.95 -22.70
C LEU A 6 48.42 -17.32 -21.92
N PHE A 7 48.40 -17.06 -20.61
CA PHE A 7 47.18 -17.14 -19.79
C PHE A 7 46.31 -15.93 -20.08
N ILE A 8 45.25 -16.12 -20.85
CA ILE A 8 44.20 -15.11 -20.98
C ILE A 8 43.28 -15.21 -19.76
N LEU A 9 43.46 -14.27 -18.84
CA LEU A 9 42.54 -14.08 -17.73
C LEU A 9 41.23 -13.48 -18.27
N LEU A 10 40.20 -14.32 -18.40
CA LEU A 10 38.84 -13.85 -18.70
C LEU A 10 38.30 -13.11 -17.47
N LEU A 11 38.40 -11.77 -17.48
CA LEU A 11 37.76 -10.92 -16.50
C LEU A 11 36.25 -10.94 -16.80
N CYS A 12 35.49 -11.77 -16.08
CA CYS A 12 34.05 -11.72 -16.07
C CYS A 12 33.61 -10.45 -15.28
N PRO A 13 32.90 -9.50 -15.86
CA PRO A 13 32.36 -8.41 -15.07
C PRO A 13 31.29 -8.97 -14.13
N ILE A 14 31.56 -8.95 -12.85
CA ILE A 14 30.56 -9.18 -11.83
C ILE A 14 29.62 -7.98 -11.91
N VAL A 15 28.49 -8.15 -12.60
CA VAL A 15 27.39 -7.21 -12.53
C VAL A 15 26.85 -7.32 -11.09
N SER A 16 27.30 -6.44 -10.21
CA SER A 16 26.68 -6.20 -8.93
C SER A 16 25.26 -5.72 -9.20
N MET A 17 24.30 -6.63 -9.16
CA MET A 17 22.91 -6.26 -8.96
C MET A 17 22.83 -5.67 -7.54
N THR A 18 22.99 -4.36 -7.43
CA THR A 18 22.55 -3.62 -6.26
C THR A 18 21.04 -3.80 -6.20
N GLN A 19 20.59 -4.74 -5.37
CA GLN A 19 19.22 -4.72 -4.88
C GLN A 19 19.05 -3.35 -4.19
N GLU A 20 18.29 -2.49 -4.84
CA GLU A 20 17.77 -1.28 -4.23
C GLU A 20 16.84 -1.75 -3.11
N GLN A 21 17.46 -1.96 -1.93
CA GLN A 21 16.74 -2.29 -0.71
C GLN A 21 15.91 -1.05 -0.41
N THR A 22 14.63 -1.12 -0.70
CA THR A 22 13.66 -0.07 -0.37
C THR A 22 13.86 0.24 1.10
N LYS A 23 14.46 1.39 1.38
CA LYS A 23 14.72 1.85 2.76
C LYS A 23 13.34 2.00 3.38
N ILE A 24 12.98 1.07 4.25
CA ILE A 24 11.76 1.15 5.04
C ILE A 24 11.97 2.34 5.94
N ASP A 25 11.46 3.48 5.50
CA ASP A 25 11.69 4.75 6.14
C ASP A 25 10.75 4.87 7.35
N SER A 26 11.28 5.44 8.44
CA SER A 26 10.52 5.82 9.64
C SER A 26 9.44 6.88 9.37
N THR A 27 9.36 7.37 8.13
CA THR A 27 8.39 8.38 7.66
C THR A 27 7.10 7.79 7.11
N MET A 28 7.02 6.46 6.91
CA MET A 28 5.80 5.81 6.44
C MET A 28 4.66 6.01 7.43
N ILE A 29 3.48 6.29 6.90
CA ILE A 29 2.24 6.23 7.66
C ILE A 29 1.62 4.85 7.49
N VAL A 30 1.34 4.18 8.59
CA VAL A 30 0.53 2.96 8.64
C VAL A 30 -0.69 3.25 9.47
N ARG A 31 -1.88 2.97 8.93
CA ARG A 31 -3.16 3.30 9.54
C ARG A 31 -4.17 2.19 9.32
N ILE A 32 -5.05 2.02 10.29
CA ILE A 32 -6.29 1.28 10.12
C ILE A 32 -7.45 2.28 10.20
N SER A 33 -8.22 2.38 9.11
CA SER A 33 -9.51 3.05 9.15
C SER A 33 -10.57 2.08 9.64
N GLU A 34 -11.21 2.41 10.75
CA GLU A 34 -12.32 1.67 11.34
C GLU A 34 -13.63 2.37 11.00
N ILE A 35 -14.45 1.72 10.19
CA ILE A 35 -15.64 2.33 9.60
C ILE A 35 -16.85 1.47 9.92
N GLU A 36 -17.92 2.09 10.40
CA GLU A 36 -19.25 1.49 10.45
C GLU A 36 -20.16 2.17 9.43
N VAL A 37 -20.79 1.37 8.57
CA VAL A 37 -21.68 1.83 7.50
C VAL A 37 -23.11 1.54 7.89
N TYR A 38 -24.04 2.43 7.55
CA TYR A 38 -25.46 2.15 7.70
C TYR A 38 -25.86 1.01 6.75
N PRO A 39 -26.64 0.01 7.23
CA PRO A 39 -26.97 -1.18 6.43
C PRO A 39 -27.59 -0.89 5.07
N GLU A 40 -28.42 0.13 4.98
CA GLU A 40 -29.12 0.54 3.76
C GLU A 40 -28.19 1.04 2.66
N TYR A 41 -26.97 1.49 3.01
CA TYR A 41 -25.98 1.99 2.06
C TYR A 41 -24.82 1.01 1.82
N LEU A 42 -24.83 -0.17 2.44
CA LEU A 42 -23.68 -1.07 2.42
C LEU A 42 -23.20 -1.40 1.01
N THR A 43 -24.11 -1.78 0.12
CA THR A 43 -23.77 -2.17 -1.26
C THR A 43 -23.10 -1.01 -2.00
N GLU A 44 -23.68 0.18 -1.94
CA GLU A 44 -23.15 1.37 -2.60
C GLU A 44 -21.80 1.79 -1.99
N TYR A 45 -21.68 1.74 -0.66
CA TYR A 45 -20.42 2.04 0.02
C TYR A 45 -19.28 1.12 -0.43
N LEU A 46 -19.53 -0.19 -0.58
CA LEU A 46 -18.52 -1.17 -1.00
C LEU A 46 -18.01 -0.86 -2.42
N GLU A 47 -18.85 -0.37 -3.32
CA GLU A 47 -18.43 0.06 -4.67
C GLU A 47 -17.49 1.27 -4.59
N PHE A 48 -17.83 2.28 -3.78
CA PHE A 48 -16.95 3.43 -3.55
C PHE A 48 -15.61 3.02 -2.95
N ALA A 49 -15.62 2.18 -1.92
CA ALA A 49 -14.40 1.71 -1.25
C ALA A 49 -13.50 0.90 -2.19
N HIS A 50 -14.08 0.02 -3.02
CA HIS A 50 -13.36 -0.72 -4.05
C HIS A 50 -12.71 0.24 -5.06
N ASN A 51 -13.47 1.18 -5.60
CA ASN A 51 -13.00 2.08 -6.65
C ASN A 51 -11.87 2.98 -6.14
N VAL A 52 -12.01 3.61 -4.97
CA VAL A 52 -10.96 4.48 -4.42
C VAL A 52 -9.71 3.67 -4.09
N GLY A 53 -9.85 2.50 -3.49
CA GLY A 53 -8.70 1.64 -3.15
C GLY A 53 -7.92 1.20 -4.38
N ALA A 54 -8.61 0.68 -5.39
CA ALA A 54 -8.00 0.22 -6.63
C ALA A 54 -7.32 1.37 -7.40
N THR A 55 -7.98 2.52 -7.50
CA THR A 55 -7.43 3.69 -8.21
C THR A 55 -6.21 4.24 -7.50
N SER A 56 -6.28 4.42 -6.19
CA SER A 56 -5.18 4.97 -5.39
C SER A 56 -3.91 4.13 -5.48
N VAL A 57 -4.03 2.81 -5.30
CA VAL A 57 -2.87 1.90 -5.39
C VAL A 57 -2.30 1.85 -6.80
N LYS A 58 -3.14 1.97 -7.83
CA LYS A 58 -2.71 1.94 -9.23
C LYS A 58 -2.03 3.24 -9.67
N GLU A 59 -2.56 4.39 -9.26
CA GLU A 59 -2.21 5.68 -9.86
C GLU A 59 -1.30 6.55 -8.99
N GLU A 60 -1.27 6.30 -7.67
CA GLU A 60 -0.50 7.11 -6.73
C GLU A 60 0.78 6.38 -6.27
N PRO A 61 1.98 6.79 -6.74
CA PRO A 61 3.24 6.13 -6.36
C PRO A 61 3.51 6.12 -4.85
N GLY A 62 2.97 7.10 -4.12
CA GLY A 62 3.12 7.21 -2.67
C GLY A 62 2.10 6.40 -1.86
N VAL A 63 1.09 5.82 -2.50
CA VAL A 63 0.12 4.91 -1.87
C VAL A 63 0.62 3.48 -2.02
N ILE A 64 1.18 2.93 -0.95
CA ILE A 64 1.74 1.58 -0.94
C ILE A 64 0.63 0.54 -0.79
N CYS A 65 -0.36 0.84 0.06
CA CYS A 65 -1.47 -0.06 0.34
C CYS A 65 -2.73 0.75 0.68
N ILE A 66 -3.82 0.41 0.06
CA ILE A 66 -5.19 0.66 0.52
C ILE A 66 -5.93 -0.64 0.32
N TYR A 67 -6.18 -1.35 1.42
CA TYR A 67 -6.77 -2.68 1.41
C TYR A 67 -8.04 -2.72 2.26
N PRO A 68 -9.20 -2.49 1.65
CA PRO A 68 -10.49 -2.57 2.33
C PRO A 68 -10.84 -4.02 2.67
N MET A 69 -11.30 -4.24 3.89
CA MET A 69 -11.74 -5.53 4.41
C MET A 69 -13.07 -5.37 5.11
N GLN A 70 -13.94 -6.34 4.94
CA GLN A 70 -15.25 -6.41 5.59
C GLN A 70 -15.23 -7.48 6.66
N GLN A 71 -15.78 -7.21 7.85
CA GLN A 71 -15.84 -8.22 8.89
C GLN A 71 -16.87 -9.33 8.53
N LEU A 72 -16.46 -10.59 8.67
CA LEU A 72 -17.34 -11.72 8.37
C LEU A 72 -18.54 -11.87 9.35
N ARG A 73 -18.43 -11.31 10.54
CA ARG A 73 -19.49 -11.39 11.58
C ARG A 73 -20.46 -10.22 11.54
N ASN A 74 -20.04 -9.11 10.96
CA ASN A 74 -20.84 -7.90 10.81
C ASN A 74 -20.36 -7.18 9.56
N ASP A 75 -21.07 -7.33 8.48
CA ASP A 75 -20.74 -6.81 7.15
C ASP A 75 -20.77 -5.28 7.05
N CYS A 76 -21.44 -4.60 7.99
CA CYS A 76 -21.39 -3.14 8.11
C CYS A 76 -20.11 -2.61 8.76
N GLN A 77 -19.25 -3.48 9.28
CA GLN A 77 -17.96 -3.12 9.87
C GLN A 77 -16.84 -3.29 8.85
N ILE A 78 -16.28 -2.19 8.39
CA ILE A 78 -15.19 -2.13 7.43
C ILE A 78 -13.89 -1.76 8.13
N ARG A 79 -12.80 -2.36 7.71
CA ARG A 79 -11.44 -2.02 8.13
C ARG A 79 -10.60 -1.82 6.89
N ILE A 80 -9.90 -0.71 6.80
CA ILE A 80 -9.02 -0.43 5.68
C ILE A 80 -7.59 -0.35 6.22
N LEU A 81 -6.72 -1.25 5.76
CA LEU A 81 -5.29 -1.10 5.97
C LEU A 81 -4.77 -0.08 4.96
N GLU A 82 -4.20 0.99 5.48
CA GLU A 82 -3.62 2.07 4.68
C GLU A 82 -2.12 2.20 4.99
N ILE A 83 -1.30 2.24 3.93
CA ILE A 83 0.14 2.46 4.05
C ILE A 83 0.54 3.50 3.00
N TYR A 84 1.10 4.61 3.47
CA TYR A 84 1.62 5.69 2.64
C TYR A 84 3.14 5.80 2.81
N ALA A 85 3.85 6.08 1.73
CA ALA A 85 5.30 6.21 1.73
C ALA A 85 5.81 7.35 2.63
N SER A 86 5.00 8.40 2.82
CA SER A 86 5.34 9.55 3.64
C SER A 86 4.10 10.38 4.00
N GLN A 87 4.29 11.38 4.86
CA GLN A 87 3.28 12.39 5.15
C GLN A 87 2.86 13.18 3.91
N GLU A 88 3.79 13.48 3.02
CA GLU A 88 3.52 14.18 1.75
C GLU A 88 2.67 13.33 0.83
N ALA A 89 2.93 12.02 0.75
CA ALA A 89 2.12 11.08 -0.03
C ALA A 89 0.67 11.04 0.49
N TYR A 90 0.48 11.01 1.80
CA TYR A 90 -0.85 11.09 2.41
C TYR A 90 -1.53 12.44 2.09
N GLN A 91 -0.82 13.56 2.22
CA GLN A 91 -1.36 14.88 1.90
C GLN A 91 -1.71 15.04 0.41
N HIS A 92 -0.99 14.36 -0.47
CA HIS A 92 -1.34 14.27 -1.87
C HIS A 92 -2.63 13.45 -2.07
N HIS A 93 -2.66 12.23 -1.50
CA HIS A 93 -3.79 11.31 -1.61
C HIS A 93 -5.13 11.97 -1.28
N ILE A 94 -5.23 12.62 -0.13
CA ILE A 94 -6.50 13.24 0.33
C ILE A 94 -6.98 14.40 -0.55
N LYS A 95 -6.16 14.89 -1.49
CA LYS A 95 -6.51 15.97 -2.44
C LYS A 95 -6.85 15.44 -3.83
N THR A 96 -6.64 14.15 -4.09
CA THR A 96 -6.95 13.55 -5.39
C THR A 96 -8.45 13.57 -5.67
N GLU A 97 -8.82 13.61 -6.94
CA GLU A 97 -10.21 13.61 -7.37
C GLU A 97 -10.95 12.35 -6.91
N HIS A 98 -10.31 11.17 -7.07
CA HIS A 98 -10.92 9.91 -6.67
C HIS A 98 -11.13 9.80 -5.15
N PHE A 99 -10.19 10.31 -4.32
CA PHE A 99 -10.42 10.37 -2.88
C PHE A 99 -11.56 11.34 -2.52
N GLN A 100 -11.61 12.51 -3.13
CA GLN A 100 -12.68 13.49 -2.87
C GLN A 100 -14.04 12.95 -3.31
N THR A 101 -14.10 12.25 -4.44
CA THR A 101 -15.33 11.58 -4.92
C THR A 101 -15.79 10.53 -3.89
N TYR A 102 -14.89 9.69 -3.41
CA TYR A 102 -15.17 8.73 -2.34
C TYR A 102 -15.68 9.43 -1.08
N LYS A 103 -14.90 10.38 -0.56
CA LYS A 103 -15.21 11.07 0.70
C LYS A 103 -16.58 11.76 0.67
N GLN A 104 -16.86 12.50 -0.39
CA GLN A 104 -18.12 13.25 -0.51
C GLN A 104 -19.30 12.32 -0.80
N GLY A 105 -19.09 11.32 -1.65
CA GLY A 105 -20.12 10.35 -2.01
C GLY A 105 -20.56 9.47 -0.84
N THR A 106 -19.64 9.16 0.08
CA THR A 106 -19.91 8.23 1.20
C THR A 106 -20.23 8.90 2.53
N LEU A 107 -20.15 10.24 2.63
CA LEU A 107 -20.30 10.95 3.91
C LEU A 107 -21.60 10.61 4.66
N HIS A 108 -22.71 10.49 3.94
CA HIS A 108 -24.02 10.15 4.51
C HIS A 108 -24.21 8.66 4.78
N MET A 109 -23.34 7.81 4.25
CA MET A 109 -23.39 6.35 4.39
C MET A 109 -22.67 5.87 5.65
N VAL A 110 -21.73 6.67 6.17
CA VAL A 110 -20.85 6.32 7.26
C VAL A 110 -21.50 6.74 8.59
N LYS A 111 -21.71 5.74 9.46
CA LYS A 111 -22.23 5.94 10.81
C LYS A 111 -21.14 6.35 11.78
N SER A 112 -19.93 5.76 11.65
CA SER A 112 -18.76 6.12 12.42
C SER A 112 -17.48 5.88 11.63
N LEU A 113 -16.45 6.70 11.90
CA LEU A 113 -15.11 6.58 11.36
C LEU A 113 -14.10 6.89 12.45
N ASP A 114 -13.13 5.99 12.64
CA ASP A 114 -11.94 6.22 13.44
C ASP A 114 -10.69 5.93 12.60
N LEU A 115 -9.70 6.81 12.67
CA LEU A 115 -8.42 6.70 11.98
C LEU A 115 -7.35 6.34 12.99
N VAL A 116 -7.00 5.06 13.06
CA VAL A 116 -6.07 4.53 14.06
C VAL A 116 -4.67 4.42 13.48
N ASP A 117 -3.78 5.34 13.86
CA ASP A 117 -2.38 5.29 13.45
C ASP A 117 -1.65 4.13 14.15
N MET A 118 -0.90 3.36 13.38
CA MET A 118 -0.24 2.14 13.81
C MET A 118 1.28 2.27 13.75
N ARG A 119 1.96 1.64 14.70
CA ARG A 119 3.42 1.47 14.65
C ARG A 119 3.77 0.14 14.03
N GLN A 120 4.64 0.13 13.04
CA GLN A 120 5.20 -1.11 12.51
C GLN A 120 6.09 -1.78 13.56
N MET A 121 5.79 -3.03 13.90
CA MET A 121 6.61 -3.83 14.83
C MET A 121 7.71 -4.61 14.11
N ALA A 122 7.48 -4.99 12.84
CA ALA A 122 8.40 -5.76 12.02
C ALA A 122 8.41 -5.19 10.58
N PRO A 123 8.98 -3.99 10.37
CA PRO A 123 8.96 -3.31 9.08
C PRO A 123 9.66 -4.11 7.97
N GLU A 124 10.63 -4.94 8.32
CA GLU A 124 11.34 -5.84 7.40
C GLU A 124 10.43 -6.91 6.75
N CYS A 125 9.28 -7.20 7.36
CA CYS A 125 8.30 -8.13 6.79
C CYS A 125 7.50 -7.55 5.62
N LEU A 126 7.40 -6.22 5.52
CA LEU A 126 6.53 -5.57 4.54
C LEU A 126 6.87 -5.95 3.08
N PRO A 127 8.14 -5.88 2.62
CA PRO A 127 8.51 -6.30 1.27
C PRO A 127 8.24 -7.79 1.02
N LEU A 128 8.41 -8.62 2.05
CA LEU A 128 8.17 -10.07 1.95
C LEU A 128 6.69 -10.39 1.75
N ILE A 129 5.80 -9.66 2.43
CA ILE A 129 4.34 -9.80 2.28
C ILE A 129 3.93 -9.52 0.84
N PHE A 130 4.35 -8.39 0.29
CA PHE A 130 3.99 -8.00 -1.08
C PHE A 130 4.62 -8.88 -2.15
N ASN A 131 5.80 -9.44 -1.92
CA ASN A 131 6.40 -10.39 -2.86
C ASN A 131 5.62 -11.71 -2.92
N LYS A 132 5.17 -12.23 -1.77
CA LYS A 132 4.36 -13.45 -1.72
C LYS A 132 2.97 -13.28 -2.34
N ALA A 133 2.39 -12.10 -2.28
CA ALA A 133 1.09 -11.82 -2.88
C ALA A 133 1.11 -11.81 -4.42
N LYS A 134 2.30 -11.87 -5.05
CA LYS A 134 2.47 -11.91 -6.52
C LYS A 134 2.61 -13.32 -7.07
N GLU A 135 2.84 -14.32 -6.22
CA GLU A 135 2.95 -15.74 -6.57
C GLU A 135 1.56 -16.39 -6.67
#